data_8aef2dd810e1a7bf562eeaecaf63c9a7
#
_entry.id   8aef2dd810e1a7bf562eeaecaf63c9a7
#
_cell.length_a   1.000
_cell.length_b   1.000
_cell.length_c   1.000
_cell.angle_alpha   90.00
_cell.angle_beta   90.00
_cell.angle_gamma   90.00
#
_symmetry.space_group_name_H-M   'P 1'
#
loop_
_entity.id
_entity.type
_entity.pdbx_description
1 polymer ?
#
loop_
_entity_poly.entity_id
_entity_poly.type
_entity_poly.pdbx_seq_one_letter_code
_entity_poly.pdbx_strand_id
1 'polypeptide(L)'
;MVKSSVSRMLAGNGLFYPIIGFASFIAFLYLSFGDLWVNYSKEINLSFVERNGTQFYVDGKAFYVNGWNSYWLMDHAADYSTRPRIRTMLQASAKMGLTVCRTWAFNDGGYNALQISPGKFDEKVFRALDHVIAEARRNGIRLILSLVNNLQAYGGKTQYVKWAWEEGVALSSSNDSFFYDPSIRRYFKNYVKTVLTRRNIYTGIEYRDDPTIFAWELINEPRCMTDPSGDTLQDWIEEMSTFVKSIDRKHLLTVGLEGFYGPRSPKKSIANPEVWAADLGSDFIRNSILSTVDFASVHVYPDHWFHHKNFEEMLKFAAKWMLSHIEDGDRELKKPVLFTEFGLSNDNEDFEPAQRDRFLKMVLDVIYKSAKRNRSGAGSFFWQFLVERMERFNDEYGIVPWENPSTYRLITDQSCRLAKVQGLLSTQAEHLKNFCAPRN
;
A
#
# COMPACT_ATOMS: atom_id res chain seq x y z
N MET A 1 19.42 11.00 96.58
CA MET A 1 17.96 11.13 96.39
C MET A 1 17.71 11.97 95.19
N VAL A 2 16.76 11.59 94.41
CA VAL A 2 16.12 12.23 93.29
C VAL A 2 16.44 11.58 91.96
N LYS A 3 15.42 10.99 91.39
CA LYS A 3 15.28 10.25 90.19
C LYS A 3 15.43 11.12 88.94
N SER A 4 16.15 10.66 87.93
CA SER A 4 16.02 11.13 86.55
C SER A 4 15.30 10.09 85.76
N SER A 5 14.09 10.40 85.30
CA SER A 5 13.38 9.63 84.32
C SER A 5 13.89 9.99 82.92
N VAL A 6 14.46 9.02 82.20
CA VAL A 6 14.88 9.18 80.82
C VAL A 6 13.71 8.96 79.95
N SER A 7 13.35 9.95 79.16
CA SER A 7 12.44 9.80 78.01
C SER A 7 13.14 9.04 76.88
N ARG A 8 12.75 7.81 76.69
CA ARG A 8 12.93 7.07 75.40
C ARG A 8 11.69 7.32 74.57
N MET A 9 11.76 8.21 73.60
CA MET A 9 10.87 8.21 72.44
C MET A 9 11.51 9.03 71.31
N LEU A 10 11.37 8.51 70.09
CA LEU A 10 11.73 9.13 68.81
C LEU A 10 13.03 8.60 68.15
N ALA A 11 13.08 7.32 67.95
CA ALA A 11 13.99 6.74 66.92
C ALA A 11 13.24 5.61 66.18
N GLY A 12 12.17 5.99 65.44
CA GLY A 12 11.38 5.00 64.67
C GLY A 12 10.76 5.51 63.37
N ASN A 13 10.64 6.84 63.21
CA ASN A 13 9.84 7.38 62.10
C ASN A 13 10.65 7.97 60.95
N GLY A 14 11.99 7.99 60.99
CA GLY A 14 12.79 8.65 59.95
C GLY A 14 12.78 7.95 58.59
N LEU A 15 12.50 6.66 58.50
CA LEU A 15 12.44 5.87 57.26
C LEU A 15 11.01 5.67 56.71
N PHE A 16 9.99 5.91 57.50
CA PHE A 16 8.60 5.67 57.11
C PHE A 16 8.09 6.70 56.08
N TYR A 17 8.44 7.96 56.25
CA TYR A 17 7.99 9.05 55.36
C TYR A 17 8.66 8.95 53.96
N PRO A 18 9.94 8.68 53.79
CA PRO A 18 10.55 8.45 52.48
C PRO A 18 9.96 7.24 51.76
N ILE A 19 9.61 6.16 52.46
CA ILE A 19 9.01 4.97 51.89
C ILE A 19 7.58 5.26 51.40
N ILE A 20 6.79 5.96 52.18
CA ILE A 20 5.43 6.38 51.79
C ILE A 20 5.51 7.36 50.61
N GLY A 21 6.43 8.32 50.62
CA GLY A 21 6.66 9.25 49.51
C GLY A 21 7.06 8.54 48.21
N PHE A 22 7.96 7.56 48.31
CA PHE A 22 8.38 6.77 47.15
C PHE A 22 7.26 5.86 46.65
N ALA A 23 6.51 5.19 47.51
CA ALA A 23 5.35 4.39 47.15
C ALA A 23 4.23 5.24 46.51
N SER A 24 3.98 6.43 47.04
CA SER A 24 3.02 7.39 46.45
C SER A 24 3.48 7.92 45.10
N PHE A 25 4.78 8.15 44.92
CA PHE A 25 5.36 8.57 43.65
C PHE A 25 5.28 7.44 42.59
N ILE A 26 5.55 6.19 42.98
CA ILE A 26 5.38 5.02 42.11
C ILE A 26 3.89 4.82 41.79
N ALA A 27 2.99 4.95 42.73
CA ALA A 27 1.55 4.86 42.50
C ALA A 27 1.07 6.01 41.60
N PHE A 28 1.58 7.22 41.76
CA PHE A 28 1.29 8.37 40.88
C PHE A 28 1.82 8.11 39.47
N LEU A 29 3.04 7.59 39.30
CA LEU A 29 3.57 7.18 37.99
C LEU A 29 2.73 6.06 37.38
N TYR A 30 2.31 5.08 38.18
CA TYR A 30 1.48 3.98 37.69
C TYR A 30 0.08 4.46 37.30
N LEU A 31 -0.55 5.35 38.08
CA LEU A 31 -1.86 5.94 37.79
C LEU A 31 -1.81 6.98 36.66
N SER A 32 -0.70 7.72 36.53
CA SER A 32 -0.55 8.75 35.49
C SER A 32 -0.03 8.19 34.16
N PHE A 33 0.75 7.12 34.19
CA PHE A 33 1.40 6.52 33.03
C PHE A 33 1.04 5.06 32.85
N GLY A 34 0.30 4.44 33.79
CA GLY A 34 -0.13 3.05 33.71
C GLY A 34 -0.98 2.77 32.47
N ASP A 35 -1.86 3.72 32.09
CA ASP A 35 -2.61 3.62 30.83
C ASP A 35 -1.72 3.77 29.59
N LEU A 36 -0.59 4.45 29.69
CA LEU A 36 0.43 4.50 28.64
C LEU A 36 1.22 3.20 28.54
N TRP A 37 1.40 2.46 29.64
CA TRP A 37 2.10 1.18 29.69
C TRP A 37 1.17 -0.02 29.42
N VAL A 38 -0.10 0.07 29.83
CA VAL A 38 -1.12 -0.98 29.58
C VAL A 38 -1.68 -0.91 28.16
N ASN A 39 -1.65 0.28 27.53
CA ASN A 39 -1.83 0.44 26.07
C ASN A 39 -0.59 0.09 25.25
N TYR A 40 0.34 -0.70 25.76
CA TYR A 40 1.19 -1.52 24.92
C TYR A 40 0.25 -2.50 24.23
N SER A 41 -0.26 -2.03 23.09
CA SER A 41 -1.23 -2.69 22.24
C SER A 41 -0.88 -4.17 22.16
N LYS A 42 -1.84 -5.02 22.48
CA LYS A 42 -1.80 -6.45 22.18
C LYS A 42 -1.21 -6.57 20.78
N GLU A 43 -0.02 -7.11 20.70
CA GLU A 43 0.72 -7.18 19.44
C GLU A 43 -0.17 -7.91 18.43
N ILE A 44 -0.57 -7.20 17.36
CA ILE A 44 -1.45 -7.77 16.34
C ILE A 44 -0.61 -8.80 15.60
N ASN A 45 -0.88 -10.07 15.83
CA ASN A 45 -0.22 -11.16 15.11
C ASN A 45 -0.88 -11.29 13.73
N LEU A 46 -0.17 -10.84 12.68
CA LEU A 46 -0.61 -10.98 11.30
C LEU A 46 -0.08 -12.29 10.73
N SER A 47 -0.91 -12.98 9.95
CA SER A 47 -0.53 -14.14 9.13
C SER A 47 -0.29 -13.72 7.69
N PHE A 48 0.50 -14.49 6.94
CA PHE A 48 0.68 -14.25 5.51
C PHE A 48 -0.65 -14.38 4.77
N VAL A 49 -0.80 -13.58 3.71
CA VAL A 49 -1.93 -13.72 2.80
C VAL A 49 -1.58 -14.75 1.74
N GLU A 50 -2.47 -15.70 1.56
CA GLU A 50 -2.32 -16.77 0.58
C GLU A 50 -3.27 -16.54 -0.60
N ARG A 51 -2.94 -17.12 -1.76
CA ARG A 51 -3.80 -17.16 -2.94
C ARG A 51 -4.25 -18.59 -3.23
N ASN A 52 -5.54 -18.77 -3.44
CA ASN A 52 -6.08 -19.99 -4.00
C ASN A 52 -7.06 -19.65 -5.14
N GLY A 53 -6.68 -20.01 -6.36
CA GLY A 53 -7.44 -19.64 -7.56
C GLY A 53 -7.57 -18.12 -7.67
N THR A 54 -8.81 -17.66 -7.73
CA THR A 54 -9.19 -16.25 -7.90
C THR A 54 -9.38 -15.48 -6.59
N GLN A 55 -9.05 -16.09 -5.44
CA GLN A 55 -9.33 -15.52 -4.12
C GLN A 55 -8.08 -15.42 -3.26
N PHE A 56 -8.05 -14.42 -2.38
CA PHE A 56 -7.09 -14.34 -1.27
C PHE A 56 -7.66 -14.97 0.00
N TYR A 57 -6.77 -15.50 0.83
CA TYR A 57 -7.08 -16.10 2.13
C TYR A 57 -6.13 -15.63 3.21
N VAL A 58 -6.64 -15.49 4.41
CA VAL A 58 -5.89 -15.29 5.65
C VAL A 58 -6.46 -16.26 6.69
N ASP A 59 -5.62 -17.12 7.25
CA ASP A 59 -6.05 -18.13 8.23
C ASP A 59 -7.25 -18.96 7.76
N GLY A 60 -7.25 -19.35 6.49
CA GLY A 60 -8.30 -20.15 5.85
C GLY A 60 -9.62 -19.40 5.55
N LYS A 61 -9.69 -18.10 5.81
CA LYS A 61 -10.86 -17.27 5.52
C LYS A 61 -10.60 -16.40 4.29
N ALA A 62 -11.63 -16.21 3.46
CA ALA A 62 -11.54 -15.31 2.32
C ALA A 62 -11.16 -13.88 2.78
N PHE A 63 -10.27 -13.23 2.03
CA PHE A 63 -9.78 -11.90 2.32
C PHE A 63 -10.03 -10.98 1.13
N TYR A 64 -10.84 -9.94 1.33
CA TYR A 64 -11.12 -8.91 0.34
C TYR A 64 -10.54 -7.58 0.79
N VAL A 65 -9.94 -6.86 -0.15
CA VAL A 65 -9.20 -5.63 0.16
C VAL A 65 -10.10 -4.41 0.04
N ASN A 66 -10.17 -3.61 1.10
CA ASN A 66 -10.56 -2.21 1.05
C ASN A 66 -9.30 -1.40 1.32
N GLY A 67 -8.69 -0.87 0.27
CA GLY A 67 -7.36 -0.31 0.28
C GLY A 67 -7.30 1.16 -0.13
N TRP A 68 -6.13 1.73 0.03
CA TRP A 68 -5.80 3.09 -0.39
C TRP A 68 -4.35 3.22 -0.82
N ASN A 69 -4.03 4.30 -1.52
CA ASN A 69 -2.68 4.70 -1.85
C ASN A 69 -2.22 5.86 -0.96
N SER A 70 -0.98 5.79 -0.50
CA SER A 70 -0.24 6.89 0.10
C SER A 70 1.24 6.68 -0.21
N TYR A 71 1.66 7.09 -1.40
CA TYR A 71 3.01 6.85 -1.91
C TYR A 71 4.11 7.50 -1.06
N TRP A 72 3.80 8.56 -0.37
CA TRP A 72 4.69 9.47 0.36
C TRP A 72 5.10 8.98 1.76
N LEU A 73 4.65 7.81 2.22
CA LEU A 73 4.86 7.38 3.61
C LEU A 73 6.33 7.34 4.04
N MET A 74 7.20 6.75 3.20
CA MET A 74 8.62 6.64 3.51
C MET A 74 9.30 8.01 3.55
N ASP A 75 8.99 8.91 2.61
CA ASP A 75 9.53 10.27 2.57
C ASP A 75 9.16 11.06 3.83
N HIS A 76 7.88 11.04 4.21
CA HIS A 76 7.42 11.68 5.45
C HIS A 76 7.98 11.05 6.73
N ALA A 77 8.27 9.75 6.71
CA ALA A 77 8.87 9.07 7.86
C ALA A 77 10.36 9.40 8.04
N ALA A 78 11.03 9.89 6.98
CA ALA A 78 12.44 10.28 7.04
C ALA A 78 12.68 11.58 7.82
N ASP A 79 11.65 12.44 7.97
CA ASP A 79 11.71 13.65 8.77
C ASP A 79 10.92 13.48 10.07
N TYR A 80 11.56 13.80 11.20
CA TYR A 80 10.92 13.72 12.52
C TYR A 80 9.72 14.65 12.67
N SER A 81 9.68 15.78 11.97
CA SER A 81 8.57 16.75 12.03
C SER A 81 7.31 16.25 11.34
N THR A 82 7.44 15.43 10.29
CA THR A 82 6.34 14.89 9.51
C THR A 82 5.97 13.45 9.89
N ARG A 83 6.86 12.74 10.56
CA ARG A 83 6.67 11.35 11.02
C ARG A 83 5.35 11.09 11.78
N PRO A 84 4.83 11.99 12.65
CA PRO A 84 3.53 11.80 13.31
C PRO A 84 2.36 11.61 12.35
N ARG A 85 2.43 12.16 11.12
CA ARG A 85 1.40 12.00 10.09
C ARG A 85 1.20 10.54 9.68
N ILE A 86 2.28 9.74 9.69
CA ILE A 86 2.22 8.30 9.39
C ILE A 86 1.30 7.59 10.38
N ARG A 87 1.51 7.84 11.67
CA ARG A 87 0.67 7.27 12.73
C ARG A 87 -0.78 7.73 12.62
N THR A 88 -1.00 9.03 12.43
CA THR A 88 -2.34 9.61 12.27
C THR A 88 -3.10 8.92 11.15
N MET A 89 -2.46 8.77 9.98
CA MET A 89 -3.09 8.16 8.82
C MET A 89 -3.37 6.68 9.04
N LEU A 90 -2.40 5.89 9.52
CA LEU A 90 -2.60 4.47 9.75
C LEU A 90 -3.66 4.18 10.82
N GLN A 91 -3.72 5.00 11.89
CA GLN A 91 -4.78 4.90 12.89
C GLN A 91 -6.15 5.26 12.32
N ALA A 92 -6.23 6.33 11.51
CA ALA A 92 -7.47 6.72 10.87
C ALA A 92 -7.95 5.64 9.89
N SER A 93 -7.04 5.09 9.09
CA SER A 93 -7.34 4.00 8.16
C SER A 93 -7.87 2.75 8.88
N ALA A 94 -7.22 2.35 9.97
CA ALA A 94 -7.68 1.23 10.79
C ALA A 94 -9.07 1.48 11.39
N LYS A 95 -9.34 2.71 11.89
CA LYS A 95 -10.67 3.11 12.38
C LYS A 95 -11.75 3.09 11.28
N MET A 96 -11.37 3.36 10.04
CA MET A 96 -12.26 3.27 8.88
C MET A 96 -12.45 1.82 8.38
N GLY A 97 -11.74 0.84 8.96
CA GLY A 97 -11.76 -0.55 8.54
C GLY A 97 -11.05 -0.82 7.22
N LEU A 98 -10.15 0.07 6.79
CA LEU A 98 -9.25 -0.16 5.68
C LEU A 98 -8.22 -1.24 6.05
N THR A 99 -7.76 -2.01 5.07
CA THR A 99 -6.98 -3.23 5.32
C THR A 99 -5.58 -3.24 4.72
N VAL A 100 -5.40 -2.60 3.56
CA VAL A 100 -4.12 -2.62 2.83
C VAL A 100 -3.81 -1.22 2.30
N CYS A 101 -2.58 -0.74 2.54
CA CYS A 101 -2.02 0.46 1.95
C CYS A 101 -1.03 0.10 0.84
N ARG A 102 -1.14 0.74 -0.32
CA ARG A 102 -0.11 0.68 -1.35
C ARG A 102 0.79 1.92 -1.22
N THR A 103 2.10 1.71 -1.15
CA THR A 103 3.09 2.77 -0.94
C THR A 103 4.41 2.48 -1.65
N TRP A 104 5.23 3.51 -1.84
CA TRP A 104 6.56 3.36 -2.43
C TRP A 104 7.56 2.81 -1.39
N ALA A 105 8.29 1.76 -1.76
CA ALA A 105 9.48 1.32 -1.03
C ALA A 105 10.77 1.79 -1.73
N PHE A 106 10.68 2.65 -2.69
CA PHE A 106 11.78 3.22 -3.47
C PHE A 106 11.80 4.75 -3.39
N ASN A 107 12.98 5.30 -3.56
CA ASN A 107 13.28 6.69 -3.91
C ASN A 107 14.73 6.68 -4.40
N ASP A 108 14.93 6.98 -5.68
CA ASP A 108 16.20 6.75 -6.37
C ASP A 108 16.88 8.08 -6.71
N GLY A 109 18.08 8.31 -6.15
CA GLY A 109 19.01 9.36 -6.52
C GLY A 109 18.62 10.81 -6.18
N GLY A 110 17.42 11.07 -5.67
CA GLY A 110 16.89 12.39 -5.38
C GLY A 110 17.01 12.82 -3.91
N TYR A 111 16.17 13.78 -3.52
CA TYR A 111 16.03 14.18 -2.12
C TYR A 111 15.42 13.04 -1.30
N ASN A 112 15.95 12.77 -0.11
CA ASN A 112 15.58 11.62 0.71
C ASN A 112 15.66 10.28 -0.05
N ALA A 113 16.66 10.13 -0.94
CA ALA A 113 16.85 8.89 -1.70
C ALA A 113 17.07 7.70 -0.77
N LEU A 114 16.29 6.63 -0.97
CA LEU A 114 16.57 5.34 -0.36
C LEU A 114 17.85 4.73 -0.96
N GLN A 115 17.95 4.74 -2.29
CA GLN A 115 19.14 4.37 -3.05
C GLN A 115 19.80 5.64 -3.61
N ILE A 116 20.96 6.00 -3.07
CA ILE A 116 21.73 7.21 -3.46
C ILE A 116 22.41 7.01 -4.82
N SER A 117 22.98 5.84 -5.02
CA SER A 117 23.58 5.35 -6.27
C SER A 117 23.51 3.83 -6.27
N PRO A 118 23.80 3.13 -7.38
CA PRO A 118 23.69 1.67 -7.45
C PRO A 118 24.39 0.95 -6.29
N GLY A 119 23.62 0.25 -5.47
CA GLY A 119 24.11 -0.48 -4.31
C GLY A 119 24.50 0.35 -3.08
N LYS A 120 24.31 1.69 -3.10
CA LYS A 120 24.53 2.58 -1.95
C LYS A 120 23.20 3.12 -1.44
N PHE A 121 22.93 2.87 -0.17
CA PHE A 121 21.65 3.17 0.47
C PHE A 121 21.81 4.17 1.61
N ASP A 122 20.80 5.02 1.81
CA ASP A 122 20.72 5.89 2.98
C ASP A 122 20.01 5.14 4.12
N GLU A 123 20.78 4.86 5.17
CA GLU A 123 20.27 4.18 6.36
C GLU A 123 19.17 4.98 7.09
N LYS A 124 19.22 6.32 7.03
CA LYS A 124 18.15 7.16 7.60
C LYS A 124 16.83 6.90 6.90
N VAL A 125 16.84 6.78 5.57
CA VAL A 125 15.64 6.52 4.76
C VAL A 125 15.19 5.07 4.89
N PHE A 126 16.12 4.11 5.00
CA PHE A 126 15.75 2.73 5.36
C PHE A 126 15.05 2.66 6.71
N ARG A 127 15.55 3.36 7.75
CA ARG A 127 14.86 3.44 9.06
C ARG A 127 13.49 4.10 8.97
N ALA A 128 13.28 4.98 8.01
CA ALA A 128 11.98 5.56 7.73
C ALA A 128 11.01 4.50 7.19
N LEU A 129 11.44 3.66 6.24
CA LEU A 129 10.66 2.54 5.74
C LEU A 129 10.40 1.49 6.83
N ASP A 130 11.42 1.16 7.64
CA ASP A 130 11.26 0.30 8.83
C ASP A 130 10.15 0.82 9.75
N HIS A 131 10.12 2.14 9.98
CA HIS A 131 9.10 2.79 10.81
C HIS A 131 7.69 2.66 10.22
N VAL A 132 7.55 2.88 8.91
CA VAL A 132 6.26 2.72 8.20
C VAL A 132 5.71 1.30 8.38
N ILE A 133 6.56 0.28 8.15
CA ILE A 133 6.16 -1.13 8.30
C ILE A 133 5.78 -1.43 9.76
N ALA A 134 6.58 -0.96 10.73
CA ALA A 134 6.28 -1.19 12.15
C ALA A 134 4.97 -0.51 12.60
N GLU A 135 4.69 0.72 12.14
CA GLU A 135 3.44 1.40 12.44
C GLU A 135 2.24 0.74 11.75
N ALA A 136 2.39 0.28 10.49
CA ALA A 136 1.37 -0.49 9.80
C ALA A 136 1.01 -1.77 10.58
N ARG A 137 2.02 -2.53 11.04
CA ARG A 137 1.85 -3.72 11.87
C ARG A 137 1.06 -3.43 13.14
N ARG A 138 1.40 -2.34 13.86
CA ARG A 138 0.71 -1.93 15.09
C ARG A 138 -0.77 -1.63 14.88
N ASN A 139 -1.14 -1.20 13.69
CA ASN A 139 -2.52 -0.86 13.33
C ASN A 139 -3.25 -1.98 12.57
N GLY A 140 -2.62 -3.15 12.38
CA GLY A 140 -3.21 -4.27 11.64
C GLY A 140 -3.38 -3.99 10.13
N ILE A 141 -2.67 -3.01 9.61
CA ILE A 141 -2.65 -2.64 8.19
C ILE A 141 -1.55 -3.42 7.49
N ARG A 142 -1.85 -3.95 6.30
CA ARG A 142 -0.88 -4.57 5.42
C ARG A 142 -0.39 -3.58 4.36
N LEU A 143 0.76 -3.87 3.75
CA LEU A 143 1.38 -2.99 2.76
C LEU A 143 1.62 -3.72 1.44
N ILE A 144 1.25 -3.10 0.31
CA ILE A 144 1.84 -3.38 -0.99
C ILE A 144 3.01 -2.42 -1.15
N LEU A 145 4.20 -2.98 -1.36
CA LEU A 145 5.45 -2.22 -1.51
C LEU A 145 5.89 -2.22 -2.96
N SER A 146 5.75 -1.07 -3.63
CA SER A 146 6.24 -0.87 -5.00
C SER A 146 7.74 -0.67 -5.00
N LEU A 147 8.46 -1.36 -5.90
CA LEU A 147 9.92 -1.43 -5.90
C LEU A 147 10.59 -0.43 -6.83
N VAL A 148 9.89 0.11 -7.82
CA VAL A 148 10.37 1.16 -8.72
C VAL A 148 9.21 1.80 -9.46
N ASN A 149 9.44 2.96 -10.08
CA ASN A 149 8.46 3.67 -10.90
C ASN A 149 8.88 3.67 -12.38
N ASN A 150 7.92 3.49 -13.27
CA ASN A 150 8.11 3.77 -14.70
C ASN A 150 8.21 5.28 -14.96
N LEU A 151 7.50 6.07 -14.17
CA LEU A 151 7.54 7.54 -14.22
C LEU A 151 8.79 8.07 -13.53
N GLN A 152 9.16 9.33 -13.83
CA GLN A 152 10.34 9.97 -13.25
C GLN A 152 10.17 10.34 -11.76
N ALA A 153 8.95 10.39 -11.27
CA ALA A 153 8.69 10.71 -9.86
C ALA A 153 9.44 9.73 -8.93
N TYR A 154 10.15 10.28 -7.96
CA TYR A 154 11.06 9.54 -7.06
C TYR A 154 12.19 8.80 -7.79
N GLY A 155 12.64 9.31 -8.94
CA GLY A 155 13.74 8.77 -9.76
C GLY A 155 13.28 7.70 -10.75
N GLY A 156 12.85 6.55 -10.27
CA GLY A 156 12.32 5.47 -11.10
C GLY A 156 13.28 4.97 -12.19
N LYS A 157 12.75 4.33 -13.23
CA LYS A 157 13.59 3.74 -14.31
C LYS A 157 14.55 4.74 -14.94
N THR A 158 14.16 6.00 -15.05
CA THR A 158 14.98 7.08 -15.61
C THR A 158 16.27 7.27 -14.81
N GLN A 159 16.21 7.18 -13.47
CA GLN A 159 17.40 7.34 -12.63
C GLN A 159 18.38 6.16 -12.77
N TYR A 160 17.87 4.93 -12.95
CA TYR A 160 18.73 3.77 -13.21
C TYR A 160 19.47 3.89 -14.54
N VAL A 161 18.80 4.39 -15.57
CA VAL A 161 19.42 4.64 -16.88
C VAL A 161 20.48 5.75 -16.75
N LYS A 162 20.19 6.82 -16.01
CA LYS A 162 21.14 7.90 -15.74
C LYS A 162 22.39 7.38 -15.03
N TRP A 163 22.26 6.55 -14.01
CA TRP A 163 23.41 5.95 -13.32
C TRP A 163 24.29 5.11 -14.25
N ALA A 164 23.66 4.25 -15.06
CA ALA A 164 24.41 3.43 -16.02
C ALA A 164 25.14 4.29 -17.06
N TRP A 165 24.52 5.40 -17.47
CA TRP A 165 25.14 6.35 -18.39
C TRP A 165 26.34 7.06 -17.74
N GLU A 166 26.19 7.56 -16.52
CA GLU A 166 27.27 8.22 -15.77
C GLU A 166 28.45 7.29 -15.46
N GLU A 167 28.19 5.99 -15.29
CA GLU A 167 29.23 4.97 -15.11
C GLU A 167 29.83 4.49 -16.46
N GLY A 168 29.31 4.95 -17.60
CA GLY A 168 29.80 4.57 -18.94
C GLY A 168 29.48 3.13 -19.35
N VAL A 169 28.46 2.50 -18.73
CA VAL A 169 28.09 1.10 -18.99
C VAL A 169 26.72 0.95 -19.65
N ALA A 170 25.98 2.04 -19.86
CA ALA A 170 24.68 2.01 -20.51
C ALA A 170 24.79 1.68 -22.00
N LEU A 171 23.94 0.78 -22.48
CA LEU A 171 23.84 0.44 -23.92
C LEU A 171 23.08 1.52 -24.70
N SER A 172 22.20 2.27 -24.06
CA SER A 172 21.36 3.30 -24.67
C SER A 172 20.97 4.35 -23.66
N SER A 173 20.71 5.59 -24.14
CA SER A 173 20.14 6.69 -23.35
C SER A 173 18.61 6.65 -23.27
N SER A 174 17.94 5.72 -23.96
CA SER A 174 16.50 5.52 -23.84
C SER A 174 16.13 5.10 -22.43
N ASN A 175 15.09 5.70 -21.85
CA ASN A 175 14.58 5.30 -20.54
C ASN A 175 14.11 3.84 -20.51
N ASP A 176 13.75 3.27 -21.67
CA ASP A 176 13.33 1.90 -21.78
C ASP A 176 14.50 0.90 -21.76
N SER A 177 15.77 1.39 -21.83
CA SER A 177 16.95 0.55 -21.58
C SER A 177 16.93 -0.07 -20.18
N PHE A 178 16.16 0.48 -19.25
CA PHE A 178 15.85 -0.12 -17.96
C PHE A 178 15.38 -1.59 -18.10
N PHE A 179 14.61 -1.89 -19.13
CA PHE A 179 14.05 -3.22 -19.31
C PHE A 179 14.98 -4.22 -20.00
N TYR A 180 16.00 -3.78 -20.76
CA TYR A 180 16.86 -4.70 -21.54
C TYR A 180 18.35 -4.60 -21.22
N ASP A 181 18.83 -3.51 -20.62
CA ASP A 181 20.26 -3.34 -20.32
C ASP A 181 20.71 -4.27 -19.18
N PRO A 182 21.68 -5.16 -19.39
CA PRO A 182 22.14 -6.11 -18.38
C PRO A 182 22.70 -5.44 -17.11
N SER A 183 23.37 -4.29 -17.26
CA SER A 183 23.94 -3.56 -16.13
C SER A 183 22.83 -2.97 -15.26
N ILE A 184 21.81 -2.39 -15.88
CA ILE A 184 20.68 -1.82 -15.20
C ILE A 184 19.85 -2.91 -14.51
N ARG A 185 19.58 -4.03 -15.20
CA ARG A 185 18.93 -5.20 -14.58
C ARG A 185 19.69 -5.70 -13.34
N ARG A 186 21.03 -5.70 -13.39
CA ARG A 186 21.87 -6.06 -12.23
C ARG A 186 21.72 -5.06 -11.09
N TYR A 187 21.69 -3.74 -11.36
CA TYR A 187 21.46 -2.71 -10.34
C TYR A 187 20.13 -2.91 -9.65
N PHE A 188 19.06 -3.11 -10.44
CA PHE A 188 17.73 -3.33 -9.91
C PHE A 188 17.65 -4.61 -9.07
N LYS A 189 18.25 -5.72 -9.51
CA LYS A 189 18.30 -6.97 -8.73
C LYS A 189 19.03 -6.79 -7.40
N ASN A 190 20.14 -6.03 -7.37
CA ASN A 190 20.85 -5.73 -6.14
C ASN A 190 19.99 -4.92 -5.16
N TYR A 191 19.28 -3.92 -5.68
CA TYR A 191 18.32 -3.15 -4.90
C TYR A 191 17.20 -4.04 -4.33
N VAL A 192 16.53 -4.82 -5.17
CA VAL A 192 15.47 -5.76 -4.77
C VAL A 192 15.98 -6.69 -3.65
N LYS A 193 17.14 -7.32 -3.85
CA LYS A 193 17.72 -8.20 -2.83
C LYS A 193 17.90 -7.48 -1.50
N THR A 194 18.45 -6.26 -1.53
CA THR A 194 18.72 -5.47 -0.32
C THR A 194 17.43 -5.14 0.43
N VAL A 195 16.38 -4.73 -0.29
CA VAL A 195 15.07 -4.44 0.31
C VAL A 195 14.44 -5.69 0.91
N LEU A 196 14.35 -6.78 0.17
CA LEU A 196 13.68 -8.00 0.63
C LEU A 196 14.37 -8.62 1.85
N THR A 197 15.70 -8.52 1.93
CA THR A 197 16.48 -9.07 3.05
C THR A 197 16.77 -8.06 4.16
N ARG A 198 16.23 -6.85 4.06
CA ARG A 198 16.35 -5.82 5.11
C ARG A 198 15.75 -6.34 6.42
N ARG A 199 16.53 -6.27 7.50
CA ARG A 199 16.01 -6.51 8.86
C ARG A 199 15.51 -5.21 9.44
N ASN A 200 14.21 -5.14 9.70
CA ASN A 200 13.56 -3.99 10.32
C ASN A 200 14.11 -3.74 11.72
N ILE A 201 14.63 -2.54 11.98
CA ILE A 201 15.23 -2.19 13.28
C ILE A 201 14.23 -2.12 14.43
N TYR A 202 12.94 -1.89 14.16
CA TYR A 202 11.90 -1.78 15.19
C TYR A 202 11.27 -3.12 15.54
N THR A 203 11.15 -4.04 14.57
CA THR A 203 10.52 -5.35 14.77
C THR A 203 11.51 -6.51 14.84
N GLY A 204 12.75 -6.30 14.37
CA GLY A 204 13.77 -7.36 14.28
C GLY A 204 13.47 -8.43 13.21
N ILE A 205 12.41 -8.25 12.40
CA ILE A 205 11.97 -9.19 11.36
C ILE A 205 12.58 -8.77 10.02
N GLU A 206 13.03 -9.73 9.20
CA GLU A 206 13.39 -9.43 7.82
C GLU A 206 12.11 -9.15 7.02
N TYR A 207 12.18 -8.20 6.05
CA TYR A 207 10.99 -7.83 5.28
C TYR A 207 10.34 -9.04 4.59
N ARG A 208 11.14 -9.95 4.03
CA ARG A 208 10.64 -11.20 3.43
C ARG A 208 10.00 -12.16 4.42
N ASP A 209 10.07 -11.89 5.72
CA ASP A 209 9.49 -12.70 6.79
C ASP A 209 8.38 -11.95 7.55
N ASP A 210 8.07 -10.69 7.18
CA ASP A 210 7.10 -9.86 7.88
C ASP A 210 5.72 -9.91 7.21
N PRO A 211 4.71 -10.59 7.78
CA PRO A 211 3.37 -10.68 7.23
C PRO A 211 2.60 -9.35 7.18
N THR A 212 3.19 -8.26 7.69
CA THR A 212 2.69 -6.89 7.46
C THR A 212 2.79 -6.51 5.99
N ILE A 213 3.77 -7.05 5.27
CA ILE A 213 3.86 -6.90 3.83
C ILE A 213 2.85 -7.86 3.20
N PHE A 214 1.89 -7.31 2.45
CA PHE A 214 0.90 -8.07 1.69
C PHE A 214 1.52 -8.62 0.41
N ALA A 215 2.22 -7.76 -0.32
CA ALA A 215 2.81 -8.10 -1.60
C ALA A 215 3.97 -7.18 -1.97
N TRP A 216 4.83 -7.70 -2.81
CA TRP A 216 5.76 -6.91 -3.61
C TRP A 216 5.11 -6.52 -4.92
N GLU A 217 5.37 -5.30 -5.38
CA GLU A 217 4.99 -4.83 -6.70
C GLU A 217 6.27 -4.48 -7.47
N LEU A 218 6.48 -5.12 -8.63
CA LEU A 218 7.73 -5.00 -9.38
C LEU A 218 8.02 -3.57 -9.80
N ILE A 219 7.02 -2.89 -10.35
CA ILE A 219 7.14 -1.55 -10.92
C ILE A 219 5.77 -0.89 -11.04
N ASN A 220 5.65 0.37 -10.70
CA ASN A 220 4.45 1.14 -10.96
C ASN A 220 4.33 1.46 -12.46
N GLU A 221 3.19 1.10 -13.07
CA GLU A 221 2.75 1.47 -14.43
C GLU A 221 3.79 1.22 -15.53
N PRO A 222 4.34 0.02 -15.68
CA PRO A 222 5.40 -0.25 -16.65
C PRO A 222 4.93 -0.04 -18.10
N ARG A 223 5.71 0.73 -18.86
CA ARG A 223 5.54 0.97 -20.29
C ARG A 223 6.88 0.87 -20.97
N CYS A 224 6.95 0.13 -22.07
CA CYS A 224 8.13 -0.01 -22.94
C CYS A 224 7.80 0.51 -24.34
N MET A 225 7.84 1.83 -24.49
CA MET A 225 7.43 2.52 -25.73
C MET A 225 8.32 2.21 -26.93
N THR A 226 9.57 1.76 -26.69
CA THR A 226 10.51 1.38 -27.72
C THR A 226 10.23 -0.01 -28.29
N ASP A 227 9.40 -0.79 -27.61
CA ASP A 227 8.94 -2.10 -28.08
C ASP A 227 7.43 -2.29 -27.84
N PRO A 228 6.58 -1.78 -28.71
CA PRO A 228 5.13 -1.94 -28.63
C PRO A 228 4.64 -3.38 -28.73
N SER A 229 5.49 -4.32 -29.21
CA SER A 229 5.12 -5.75 -29.25
C SER A 229 4.91 -6.34 -27.85
N GLY A 230 5.54 -5.72 -26.83
CA GLY A 230 5.52 -6.13 -25.44
C GLY A 230 6.51 -7.26 -25.10
N ASP A 231 7.35 -7.69 -26.04
CA ASP A 231 8.28 -8.81 -25.80
C ASP A 231 9.35 -8.41 -24.77
N THR A 232 9.95 -7.23 -24.94
CA THR A 232 10.98 -6.71 -24.01
C THR A 232 10.47 -6.58 -22.57
N LEU A 233 9.27 -6.05 -22.39
CA LEU A 233 8.67 -5.90 -21.06
C LEU A 233 8.30 -7.27 -20.46
N GLN A 234 7.78 -8.18 -21.27
CA GLN A 234 7.46 -9.54 -20.84
C GLN A 234 8.68 -10.28 -20.31
N ASP A 235 9.80 -10.23 -21.05
CA ASP A 235 11.07 -10.87 -20.66
C ASP A 235 11.59 -10.28 -19.33
N TRP A 236 11.49 -8.97 -19.19
CA TRP A 236 11.87 -8.29 -17.93
C TRP A 236 11.01 -8.74 -16.76
N ILE A 237 9.69 -8.79 -16.93
CA ILE A 237 8.75 -9.21 -15.88
C ILE A 237 9.03 -10.66 -15.46
N GLU A 238 9.25 -11.56 -16.42
CA GLU A 238 9.55 -12.96 -16.13
C GLU A 238 10.86 -13.11 -15.36
N GLU A 239 11.92 -12.39 -15.78
CA GLU A 239 13.21 -12.41 -15.10
C GLU A 239 13.12 -11.83 -13.68
N MET A 240 12.48 -10.66 -13.50
CA MET A 240 12.43 -10.00 -12.20
C MET A 240 11.48 -10.70 -11.23
N SER A 241 10.33 -11.19 -11.70
CA SER A 241 9.41 -11.95 -10.86
C SER A 241 10.02 -13.28 -10.39
N THR A 242 10.75 -13.97 -11.26
CA THR A 242 11.52 -15.17 -10.91
C THR A 242 12.59 -14.84 -9.87
N PHE A 243 13.29 -13.72 -10.04
CA PHE A 243 14.32 -13.30 -9.10
C PHE A 243 13.72 -12.97 -7.72
N VAL A 244 12.63 -12.22 -7.64
CA VAL A 244 11.91 -11.94 -6.38
C VAL A 244 11.52 -13.25 -5.71
N LYS A 245 10.87 -14.18 -6.44
CA LYS A 245 10.42 -15.48 -5.91
C LYS A 245 11.59 -16.40 -5.50
N SER A 246 12.80 -16.19 -6.02
CA SER A 246 13.99 -16.91 -5.56
C SER A 246 14.44 -16.48 -4.15
N ILE A 247 14.09 -15.24 -3.73
CA ILE A 247 14.45 -14.67 -2.43
C ILE A 247 13.30 -14.81 -1.43
N ASP A 248 12.08 -14.58 -1.90
CA ASP A 248 10.87 -14.55 -1.08
C ASP A 248 9.72 -15.31 -1.75
N ARG A 249 9.33 -16.44 -1.15
CA ARG A 249 8.22 -17.29 -1.61
C ARG A 249 6.97 -17.13 -0.74
N LYS A 250 7.05 -16.35 0.34
CA LYS A 250 5.96 -16.18 1.31
C LYS A 250 4.99 -15.10 0.88
N HIS A 251 5.52 -13.99 0.39
CA HIS A 251 4.70 -12.87 -0.03
C HIS A 251 4.14 -13.05 -1.43
N LEU A 252 2.98 -12.46 -1.65
CA LEU A 252 2.39 -12.31 -2.96
C LEU A 252 3.22 -11.35 -3.82
N LEU A 253 3.12 -11.50 -5.13
CA LEU A 253 3.81 -10.65 -6.10
C LEU A 253 2.85 -10.21 -7.20
N THR A 254 2.92 -8.93 -7.56
CA THR A 254 2.25 -8.35 -8.73
C THR A 254 3.21 -7.54 -9.57
N VAL A 255 2.77 -7.15 -10.77
CA VAL A 255 3.58 -6.33 -11.67
C VAL A 255 3.42 -4.84 -11.37
N GLY A 256 2.19 -4.35 -11.22
CA GLY A 256 1.84 -2.92 -11.10
C GLY A 256 1.27 -2.33 -12.40
N LEU A 257 0.55 -3.15 -13.17
CA LEU A 257 -0.02 -2.77 -14.48
C LEU A 257 -1.19 -1.81 -14.34
N GLU A 258 -1.36 -0.95 -15.34
CA GLU A 258 -2.57 -0.13 -15.54
C GLU A 258 -3.76 -0.97 -16.05
N GLY A 259 -3.48 -2.11 -16.70
CA GLY A 259 -4.50 -3.02 -17.23
C GLY A 259 -4.71 -2.95 -18.74
N PHE A 260 -3.93 -2.17 -19.49
CA PHE A 260 -4.10 -2.08 -20.92
C PHE A 260 -3.84 -3.41 -21.63
N TYR A 261 -4.65 -3.70 -22.64
CA TYR A 261 -4.51 -4.87 -23.48
C TYR A 261 -3.57 -4.56 -24.65
N GLY A 262 -2.54 -5.36 -24.81
CA GLY A 262 -1.51 -5.19 -25.82
C GLY A 262 -1.98 -5.51 -27.25
N PRO A 263 -1.12 -5.35 -28.25
CA PRO A 263 -1.47 -5.43 -29.67
C PRO A 263 -1.95 -6.81 -30.11
N ARG A 264 -1.58 -7.86 -29.38
CA ARG A 264 -2.00 -9.25 -29.68
C ARG A 264 -3.31 -9.65 -28.99
N SER A 265 -3.80 -8.83 -28.04
CA SER A 265 -5.04 -9.14 -27.33
C SER A 265 -6.27 -8.90 -28.20
N PRO A 266 -7.24 -9.84 -28.24
CA PRO A 266 -8.50 -9.62 -28.95
C PRO A 266 -9.36 -8.51 -28.29
N LYS A 267 -9.10 -8.19 -27.03
CA LYS A 267 -9.83 -7.15 -26.27
C LYS A 267 -9.30 -5.73 -26.49
N LYS A 268 -8.16 -5.54 -27.16
CA LYS A 268 -7.56 -4.21 -27.35
C LYS A 268 -8.50 -3.16 -27.95
N SER A 269 -9.33 -3.55 -28.90
CA SER A 269 -10.25 -2.63 -29.62
C SER A 269 -11.58 -2.43 -28.94
N ILE A 270 -11.93 -3.25 -27.95
CA ILE A 270 -13.25 -3.23 -27.29
C ILE A 270 -13.20 -2.86 -25.81
N ALA A 271 -12.05 -3.00 -25.19
CA ALA A 271 -11.83 -2.76 -23.78
C ALA A 271 -10.88 -1.59 -23.50
N ASN A 272 -9.81 -1.39 -24.30
CA ASN A 272 -8.93 -0.24 -24.11
C ASN A 272 -9.68 1.08 -24.29
N PRO A 273 -9.26 2.15 -23.58
CA PRO A 273 -9.90 3.45 -23.70
C PRO A 273 -9.74 4.04 -25.11
N GLU A 274 -8.54 3.94 -25.67
CA GLU A 274 -8.17 4.50 -26.97
C GLU A 274 -7.14 3.57 -27.66
N VAL A 275 -6.88 3.82 -28.93
CA VAL A 275 -5.94 2.99 -29.74
C VAL A 275 -4.52 3.00 -29.18
N TRP A 276 -4.05 4.15 -28.69
CA TRP A 276 -2.71 4.34 -28.12
C TRP A 276 -2.39 3.35 -26.99
N ALA A 277 -3.41 2.91 -26.24
CA ALA A 277 -3.23 2.05 -25.09
C ALA A 277 -2.68 0.65 -25.44
N ALA A 278 -2.84 0.21 -26.69
CA ALA A 278 -2.30 -1.06 -27.15
C ALA A 278 -0.80 -0.99 -27.51
N ASP A 279 -0.24 0.22 -27.69
CA ASP A 279 1.12 0.44 -28.16
C ASP A 279 2.10 0.81 -27.03
N LEU A 280 1.69 0.64 -25.77
CA LEU A 280 2.52 0.97 -24.59
C LEU A 280 3.56 -0.10 -24.24
N GLY A 281 3.58 -1.24 -24.96
CA GLY A 281 4.47 -2.36 -24.66
C GLY A 281 4.05 -3.19 -23.44
N SER A 282 2.89 -2.90 -22.84
CA SER A 282 2.28 -3.72 -21.77
C SER A 282 1.10 -4.53 -22.31
N ASP A 283 0.81 -5.68 -21.70
CA ASP A 283 -0.36 -6.50 -21.99
C ASP A 283 -0.87 -7.14 -20.71
N PHE A 284 -2.08 -6.77 -20.31
CA PHE A 284 -2.68 -7.21 -19.06
C PHE A 284 -2.67 -8.72 -18.87
N ILE A 285 -3.11 -9.47 -19.90
CA ILE A 285 -3.19 -10.94 -19.81
C ILE A 285 -1.78 -11.53 -19.80
N ARG A 286 -0.97 -11.16 -20.79
CA ARG A 286 0.36 -11.74 -20.99
C ARG A 286 1.29 -11.49 -19.81
N ASN A 287 1.29 -10.27 -19.28
CA ASN A 287 2.15 -9.90 -18.16
C ASN A 287 1.67 -10.50 -16.82
N SER A 288 0.36 -10.72 -16.67
CA SER A 288 -0.22 -11.25 -15.42
C SER A 288 -0.30 -12.77 -15.37
N ILE A 289 -0.23 -13.49 -16.51
CA ILE A 289 -0.43 -14.95 -16.54
C ILE A 289 0.74 -15.75 -15.95
N LEU A 290 1.93 -15.16 -15.86
CA LEU A 290 3.13 -15.82 -15.34
C LEU A 290 2.89 -16.47 -13.97
N SER A 291 3.39 -17.70 -13.79
CA SER A 291 3.20 -18.45 -12.52
C SER A 291 3.81 -17.76 -11.31
N THR A 292 4.82 -16.92 -11.53
CA THR A 292 5.50 -16.11 -10.50
C THR A 292 4.71 -14.88 -10.07
N VAL A 293 3.71 -14.45 -10.84
CA VAL A 293 2.80 -13.34 -10.53
C VAL A 293 1.55 -13.90 -9.86
N ASP A 294 1.25 -13.47 -8.65
CA ASP A 294 0.16 -14.05 -7.84
C ASP A 294 -1.19 -13.40 -8.10
N PHE A 295 -1.24 -12.14 -8.43
CA PHE A 295 -2.48 -11.42 -8.74
C PHE A 295 -2.22 -10.33 -9.79
N ALA A 296 -3.27 -9.95 -10.50
CA ALA A 296 -3.21 -8.89 -11.50
C ALA A 296 -3.58 -7.54 -10.89
N SER A 297 -2.91 -6.48 -11.33
CA SER A 297 -3.18 -5.08 -10.98
C SER A 297 -3.82 -4.34 -12.14
N VAL A 298 -4.71 -3.39 -11.83
CA VAL A 298 -5.41 -2.54 -12.80
C VAL A 298 -5.59 -1.15 -12.18
N HIS A 299 -5.43 -0.09 -12.99
CA HIS A 299 -5.73 1.29 -12.62
C HIS A 299 -7.00 1.78 -13.31
N VAL A 300 -7.67 2.80 -12.76
CA VAL A 300 -8.94 3.31 -13.29
C VAL A 300 -8.98 4.83 -13.18
N TYR A 301 -8.56 5.50 -14.25
CA TYR A 301 -8.54 6.96 -14.38
C TYR A 301 -9.25 7.42 -15.65
N PRO A 302 -10.58 7.37 -15.70
CA PRO A 302 -11.33 7.66 -16.93
C PRO A 302 -11.20 9.11 -17.39
N ASP A 303 -10.94 10.04 -16.49
CA ASP A 303 -10.68 11.46 -16.77
C ASP A 303 -9.33 11.68 -17.46
N HIS A 304 -8.29 10.89 -17.14
CA HIS A 304 -7.01 10.91 -17.87
C HIS A 304 -7.10 10.28 -19.26
N TRP A 305 -8.00 9.33 -19.44
CA TRP A 305 -8.13 8.60 -20.71
C TRP A 305 -9.01 9.32 -21.72
N PHE A 306 -9.94 10.17 -21.25
CA PHE A 306 -10.94 10.79 -22.11
C PHE A 306 -11.07 12.30 -21.84
N HIS A 307 -10.58 13.11 -22.77
CA HIS A 307 -10.71 14.57 -22.70
C HIS A 307 -12.04 15.11 -23.25
N HIS A 308 -12.86 14.25 -23.91
CA HIS A 308 -14.07 14.70 -24.63
C HIS A 308 -15.34 13.98 -24.19
N LYS A 309 -15.27 13.07 -23.22
CA LYS A 309 -16.45 12.34 -22.72
C LYS A 309 -17.05 13.06 -21.52
N ASN A 310 -18.38 13.05 -21.46
CA ASN A 310 -19.06 13.51 -20.29
C ASN A 310 -18.93 12.49 -19.14
N PHE A 311 -19.24 12.92 -17.94
CA PHE A 311 -19.08 12.11 -16.73
C PHE A 311 -19.84 10.76 -16.78
N GLU A 312 -21.05 10.73 -17.35
CA GLU A 312 -21.85 9.51 -17.44
C GLU A 312 -21.22 8.47 -18.39
N GLU A 313 -20.60 8.93 -19.47
CA GLU A 313 -19.87 8.05 -20.40
C GLU A 313 -18.60 7.52 -19.76
N MET A 314 -17.84 8.36 -19.02
CA MET A 314 -16.66 7.95 -18.25
C MET A 314 -17.02 6.91 -17.19
N LEU A 315 -18.12 7.12 -16.46
CA LEU A 315 -18.60 6.20 -15.43
C LEU A 315 -18.99 4.83 -16.01
N LYS A 316 -19.72 4.82 -17.14
CA LYS A 316 -20.07 3.60 -17.87
C LYS A 316 -18.86 2.85 -18.37
N PHE A 317 -17.87 3.60 -18.93
CA PHE A 317 -16.65 3.00 -19.42
C PHE A 317 -15.84 2.37 -18.26
N ALA A 318 -15.63 3.09 -17.16
CA ALA A 318 -14.92 2.59 -15.99
C ALA A 318 -15.56 1.32 -15.43
N ALA A 319 -16.88 1.26 -15.35
CA ALA A 319 -17.59 0.05 -14.94
C ALA A 319 -17.34 -1.12 -15.90
N LYS A 320 -17.42 -0.89 -17.23
CA LYS A 320 -17.14 -1.90 -18.25
C LYS A 320 -15.67 -2.37 -18.18
N TRP A 321 -14.73 -1.44 -18.01
CA TRP A 321 -13.30 -1.71 -17.82
C TRP A 321 -13.08 -2.68 -16.66
N MET A 322 -13.59 -2.36 -15.48
CA MET A 322 -13.48 -3.21 -14.30
C MET A 322 -14.10 -4.60 -14.53
N LEU A 323 -15.28 -4.67 -15.12
CA LEU A 323 -15.96 -5.94 -15.36
C LEU A 323 -15.21 -6.83 -16.36
N SER A 324 -14.57 -6.23 -17.39
CA SER A 324 -13.73 -6.95 -18.36
C SER A 324 -12.53 -7.60 -17.67
N HIS A 325 -11.84 -6.86 -16.81
CA HIS A 325 -10.68 -7.38 -16.08
C HIS A 325 -11.05 -8.46 -15.05
N ILE A 326 -12.19 -8.30 -14.37
CA ILE A 326 -12.73 -9.34 -13.48
C ILE A 326 -13.07 -10.61 -14.27
N GLU A 327 -13.65 -10.46 -15.47
CA GLU A 327 -13.92 -11.61 -16.34
C GLU A 327 -12.64 -12.34 -16.74
N ASP A 328 -11.60 -11.60 -17.11
CA ASP A 328 -10.30 -12.20 -17.48
C ASP A 328 -9.60 -12.82 -16.27
N GLY A 329 -9.68 -12.21 -15.10
CA GLY A 329 -9.22 -12.81 -13.86
C GLY A 329 -9.89 -14.16 -13.56
N ASP A 330 -11.20 -14.26 -13.83
CA ASP A 330 -11.96 -15.50 -13.64
C ASP A 330 -11.67 -16.56 -14.70
N ARG A 331 -11.53 -16.16 -15.97
CA ARG A 331 -11.50 -17.09 -17.11
C ARG A 331 -10.10 -17.42 -17.62
N GLU A 332 -9.28 -16.37 -17.82
CA GLU A 332 -7.98 -16.48 -18.43
C GLU A 332 -6.88 -16.68 -17.40
N LEU A 333 -6.80 -15.77 -16.42
CA LEU A 333 -5.71 -15.75 -15.46
C LEU A 333 -5.87 -16.76 -14.34
N LYS A 334 -7.13 -17.05 -13.91
CA LYS A 334 -7.42 -17.83 -12.71
C LYS A 334 -6.75 -17.22 -11.47
N LYS A 335 -6.73 -15.89 -11.38
CA LYS A 335 -6.06 -15.11 -10.33
C LYS A 335 -6.96 -13.99 -9.81
N PRO A 336 -6.72 -13.52 -8.57
CA PRO A 336 -7.36 -12.31 -8.09
C PRO A 336 -6.95 -11.11 -8.94
N VAL A 337 -7.86 -10.15 -9.08
CA VAL A 337 -7.62 -8.84 -9.69
C VAL A 337 -7.82 -7.77 -8.63
N LEU A 338 -6.81 -6.95 -8.40
CA LEU A 338 -6.89 -5.76 -7.57
C LEU A 338 -6.87 -4.51 -8.45
N PHE A 339 -7.81 -3.62 -8.18
CA PHE A 339 -7.81 -2.28 -8.75
C PHE A 339 -6.94 -1.41 -7.87
N THR A 340 -5.62 -1.46 -8.13
CA THR A 340 -4.57 -0.92 -7.26
C THR A 340 -4.51 0.60 -7.26
N GLU A 341 -5.14 1.23 -8.25
CA GLU A 341 -5.40 2.67 -8.23
C GLU A 341 -6.74 2.98 -8.89
N PHE A 342 -7.47 3.90 -8.30
CA PHE A 342 -8.62 4.55 -8.95
C PHE A 342 -8.85 5.94 -8.35
N GLY A 343 -9.24 6.88 -9.19
CA GLY A 343 -9.50 8.25 -8.79
C GLY A 343 -10.28 9.02 -9.84
N LEU A 344 -10.76 10.19 -9.44
CA LEU A 344 -11.34 11.21 -10.29
C LEU A 344 -10.79 12.56 -9.85
N SER A 345 -10.08 13.25 -10.75
CA SER A 345 -9.50 14.58 -10.51
C SER A 345 -10.56 15.62 -10.22
N ASN A 346 -10.21 16.64 -9.46
CA ASN A 346 -11.02 17.83 -9.24
C ASN A 346 -10.58 19.04 -10.08
N ASP A 347 -9.66 18.83 -11.03
CA ASP A 347 -9.14 19.89 -11.90
C ASP A 347 -10.04 20.19 -13.13
N ASN A 348 -11.13 19.50 -13.33
CA ASN A 348 -12.07 19.78 -14.41
C ASN A 348 -12.93 20.99 -14.07
N GLU A 349 -13.12 21.92 -15.03
CA GLU A 349 -13.96 23.14 -14.87
C GLU A 349 -15.40 22.81 -14.41
N ASP A 350 -15.94 21.66 -14.82
CA ASP A 350 -17.27 21.18 -14.47
C ASP A 350 -17.28 20.17 -13.30
N PHE A 351 -16.20 20.10 -12.52
CA PHE A 351 -16.13 19.13 -11.42
C PHE A 351 -17.09 19.47 -10.28
N GLU A 352 -17.90 18.51 -9.92
CA GLU A 352 -18.73 18.54 -8.71
C GLU A 352 -18.27 17.44 -7.71
N PRO A 353 -18.14 17.73 -6.41
CA PRO A 353 -17.77 16.71 -5.41
C PRO A 353 -18.66 15.46 -5.46
N ALA A 354 -19.93 15.61 -5.80
CA ALA A 354 -20.87 14.52 -5.99
C ALA A 354 -20.46 13.54 -7.11
N GLN A 355 -19.73 14.00 -8.14
CA GLN A 355 -19.23 13.12 -9.21
C GLN A 355 -18.16 12.18 -8.68
N ARG A 356 -17.23 12.66 -7.83
CA ARG A 356 -16.22 11.83 -7.18
C ARG A 356 -16.88 10.76 -6.30
N ASP A 357 -17.85 11.13 -5.51
CA ASP A 357 -18.59 10.17 -4.67
C ASP A 357 -19.35 9.13 -5.50
N ARG A 358 -19.97 9.53 -6.62
CA ARG A 358 -20.64 8.60 -7.55
C ARG A 358 -19.64 7.64 -8.20
N PHE A 359 -18.46 8.13 -8.59
CA PHE A 359 -17.40 7.30 -9.16
C PHE A 359 -16.86 6.31 -8.12
N LEU A 360 -16.49 6.77 -6.90
CA LEU A 360 -16.08 5.90 -5.81
C LEU A 360 -17.15 4.83 -5.54
N LYS A 361 -18.41 5.24 -5.41
CA LYS A 361 -19.52 4.32 -5.16
C LYS A 361 -19.63 3.24 -6.24
N MET A 362 -19.46 3.60 -7.51
CA MET A 362 -19.49 2.65 -8.62
C MET A 362 -18.38 1.61 -8.48
N VAL A 363 -17.13 2.05 -8.25
CA VAL A 363 -15.98 1.15 -8.06
C VAL A 363 -16.21 0.21 -6.88
N LEU A 364 -16.58 0.76 -5.72
CA LEU A 364 -16.83 -0.02 -4.50
C LEU A 364 -17.99 -1.03 -4.67
N ASP A 365 -19.03 -0.67 -5.41
CA ASP A 365 -20.17 -1.56 -5.70
C ASP A 365 -19.78 -2.71 -6.65
N VAL A 366 -18.90 -2.46 -7.63
CA VAL A 366 -18.38 -3.52 -8.52
C VAL A 366 -17.59 -4.54 -7.69
N ILE A 367 -16.69 -4.08 -6.82
CA ILE A 367 -15.91 -4.96 -5.94
C ILE A 367 -16.79 -5.73 -4.97
N TYR A 368 -17.74 -5.07 -4.32
CA TYR A 368 -18.68 -5.75 -3.42
C TYR A 368 -19.48 -6.85 -4.13
N LYS A 369 -20.00 -6.57 -5.34
CA LYS A 369 -20.71 -7.55 -6.16
C LYS A 369 -19.83 -8.72 -6.58
N SER A 370 -18.56 -8.45 -6.90
CA SER A 370 -17.55 -9.46 -7.19
C SER A 370 -17.30 -10.36 -5.96
N ALA A 371 -16.99 -9.77 -4.82
CA ALA A 371 -16.75 -10.47 -3.56
C ALA A 371 -17.95 -11.36 -3.14
N LYS A 372 -19.17 -10.83 -3.22
CA LYS A 372 -20.39 -11.58 -2.89
C LYS A 372 -20.61 -12.80 -3.77
N ARG A 373 -20.02 -12.82 -4.98
CA ARG A 373 -20.16 -13.90 -5.96
C ARG A 373 -18.89 -14.74 -6.08
N ASN A 374 -17.91 -14.54 -5.19
CA ASN A 374 -16.60 -15.20 -5.22
C ASN A 374 -15.90 -15.08 -6.59
N ARG A 375 -15.99 -13.90 -7.24
CA ARG A 375 -15.30 -13.61 -8.48
C ARG A 375 -13.94 -12.99 -8.20
N SER A 376 -13.08 -12.93 -9.22
CA SER A 376 -11.68 -12.48 -9.13
C SER A 376 -11.46 -11.03 -8.70
N GLY A 377 -12.43 -10.13 -8.82
CA GLY A 377 -12.32 -8.76 -8.31
C GLY A 377 -12.25 -8.74 -6.79
N ALA A 378 -11.03 -8.77 -6.26
CA ALA A 378 -10.75 -9.03 -4.85
C ALA A 378 -10.54 -7.77 -4.00
N GLY A 379 -10.52 -6.58 -4.61
CA GLY A 379 -10.36 -5.32 -3.87
C GLY A 379 -10.03 -4.13 -4.75
N SER A 380 -10.01 -2.96 -4.12
CA SER A 380 -9.69 -1.69 -4.76
C SER A 380 -8.99 -0.73 -3.81
N PHE A 381 -8.19 0.21 -4.38
CA PHE A 381 -7.36 1.17 -3.66
C PHE A 381 -7.61 2.56 -4.24
N PHE A 382 -8.24 3.44 -3.49
CA PHE A 382 -8.42 4.81 -3.97
C PHE A 382 -7.10 5.58 -3.98
N TRP A 383 -6.91 6.41 -4.99
CA TRP A 383 -5.82 7.36 -5.11
C TRP A 383 -6.36 8.75 -4.79
N GLN A 384 -5.87 9.43 -3.75
CA GLN A 384 -5.00 8.96 -2.67
C GLN A 384 -5.49 9.49 -1.31
N PHE A 385 -5.07 8.84 -0.23
CA PHE A 385 -5.37 9.30 1.12
C PHE A 385 -4.32 10.31 1.58
N LEU A 386 -4.76 11.49 1.97
CA LEU A 386 -3.98 12.54 2.59
C LEU A 386 -4.48 12.81 4.02
N VAL A 387 -3.62 13.41 4.84
CA VAL A 387 -3.98 14.03 6.10
C VAL A 387 -3.87 15.55 5.96
N GLU A 388 -4.35 16.30 6.95
CA GLU A 388 -4.29 17.76 6.93
C GLU A 388 -2.88 18.29 6.72
N ARG A 389 -2.75 19.45 6.09
CA ARG A 389 -1.50 20.16 5.80
C ARG A 389 -0.57 19.38 4.87
N MET A 390 -1.15 18.71 3.90
CA MET A 390 -0.43 17.99 2.85
C MET A 390 -0.73 18.51 1.44
N GLU A 391 -1.04 19.78 1.30
CA GLU A 391 -1.47 20.41 0.04
C GLU A 391 -0.43 20.19 -1.08
N ARG A 392 0.87 20.20 -0.76
CA ARG A 392 1.95 19.94 -1.74
C ARG A 392 1.98 18.51 -2.29
N PHE A 393 1.29 17.56 -1.65
CA PHE A 393 1.14 16.17 -2.11
C PHE A 393 -0.23 15.92 -2.75
N ASN A 394 -1.07 16.95 -2.74
CA ASN A 394 -2.34 16.91 -3.44
C ASN A 394 -2.08 17.07 -4.93
N ASP A 395 -2.38 16.01 -5.66
CA ASP A 395 -2.28 15.89 -7.11
C ASP A 395 -3.68 15.93 -7.74
N GLU A 396 -4.58 16.73 -7.15
CA GLU A 396 -5.98 16.90 -7.56
C GLU A 396 -6.88 15.68 -7.31
N TYR A 397 -6.30 14.56 -6.91
CA TYR A 397 -7.00 13.33 -6.50
C TYR A 397 -7.06 13.15 -4.99
N GLY A 398 -6.27 13.91 -4.23
CA GLY A 398 -6.12 13.76 -2.79
C GLY A 398 -7.44 13.86 -2.03
N ILE A 399 -7.64 12.94 -1.08
CA ILE A 399 -8.81 12.88 -0.22
C ILE A 399 -8.33 12.91 1.23
N VAL A 400 -8.82 13.89 2.00
CA VAL A 400 -8.78 13.88 3.46
C VAL A 400 -10.18 13.41 3.90
N PRO A 401 -10.36 12.14 4.29
CA PRO A 401 -11.71 11.55 4.39
C PRO A 401 -12.63 12.27 5.38
N TRP A 402 -12.11 12.72 6.53
CA TRP A 402 -12.94 13.40 7.53
C TRP A 402 -13.35 14.83 7.15
N GLU A 403 -12.71 15.44 6.16
CA GLU A 403 -13.14 16.69 5.54
C GLU A 403 -14.25 16.46 4.49
N ASN A 404 -14.45 15.21 4.07
CA ASN A 404 -15.41 14.79 3.07
C ASN A 404 -16.37 13.72 3.65
N PRO A 405 -17.40 14.11 4.42
CA PRO A 405 -18.23 13.15 5.16
C PRO A 405 -18.95 12.12 4.32
N SER A 406 -19.34 12.45 3.07
CA SER A 406 -19.97 11.51 2.14
C SER A 406 -18.97 10.45 1.65
N THR A 407 -17.79 10.87 1.26
CA THR A 407 -16.67 9.98 0.87
C THR A 407 -16.25 9.09 2.05
N TYR A 408 -16.09 9.66 3.25
CA TYR A 408 -15.81 8.91 4.47
C TYR A 408 -16.83 7.77 4.67
N ARG A 409 -18.12 8.09 4.53
CA ARG A 409 -19.20 7.11 4.67
C ARG A 409 -19.11 6.00 3.62
N LEU A 410 -18.87 6.34 2.35
CA LEU A 410 -18.73 5.35 1.28
C LEU A 410 -17.61 4.34 1.57
N ILE A 411 -16.45 4.84 2.02
CA ILE A 411 -15.28 4.00 2.35
C ILE A 411 -15.59 3.10 3.56
N THR A 412 -16.19 3.65 4.60
CA THR A 412 -16.51 2.90 5.82
C THR A 412 -17.62 1.87 5.60
N ASP A 413 -18.65 2.20 4.81
CA ASP A 413 -19.70 1.26 4.42
C ASP A 413 -19.14 0.10 3.60
N GLN A 414 -18.15 0.36 2.73
CA GLN A 414 -17.46 -0.70 2.00
C GLN A 414 -16.71 -1.65 2.95
N SER A 415 -15.99 -1.11 3.95
CA SER A 415 -15.34 -1.93 4.97
C SER A 415 -16.33 -2.87 5.66
N CYS A 416 -17.49 -2.35 6.05
CA CYS A 416 -18.56 -3.15 6.68
C CYS A 416 -19.13 -4.20 5.75
N ARG A 417 -19.39 -3.86 4.48
CA ARG A 417 -19.91 -4.78 3.48
C ARG A 417 -18.95 -5.95 3.23
N LEU A 418 -17.65 -5.66 3.08
CA LEU A 418 -16.63 -6.69 2.87
C LEU A 418 -16.41 -7.54 4.12
N ALA A 419 -16.35 -6.94 5.31
CA ALA A 419 -16.27 -7.68 6.57
C ALA A 419 -17.43 -8.65 6.76
N LYS A 420 -18.65 -8.27 6.32
CA LYS A 420 -19.81 -9.17 6.33
C LYS A 420 -19.62 -10.35 5.38
N VAL A 421 -19.15 -10.12 4.15
CA VAL A 421 -18.88 -11.19 3.18
C VAL A 421 -17.80 -12.15 3.70
N GLN A 422 -16.80 -11.64 4.39
CA GLN A 422 -15.70 -12.43 4.99
C GLN A 422 -16.11 -13.17 6.27
N GLY A 423 -17.31 -12.94 6.79
CA GLY A 423 -17.78 -13.53 8.06
C GLY A 423 -17.08 -12.94 9.31
N LEU A 424 -16.36 -11.83 9.18
CA LEU A 424 -15.61 -11.22 10.29
C LEU A 424 -16.52 -10.59 11.35
N LEU A 425 -17.73 -10.16 10.98
CA LEU A 425 -18.69 -9.56 11.93
C LEU A 425 -19.25 -10.59 12.92
N SER A 426 -19.13 -11.90 12.64
CA SER A 426 -19.64 -12.96 13.52
C SER A 426 -18.62 -13.49 14.52
N THR A 427 -17.32 -13.25 14.34
CA THR A 427 -16.30 -14.06 15.00
C THR A 427 -15.28 -13.36 15.89
N GLN A 428 -14.96 -12.06 15.76
CA GLN A 428 -13.84 -11.55 16.55
C GLN A 428 -13.73 -10.05 16.81
N ALA A 429 -14.37 -9.16 16.11
CA ALA A 429 -14.05 -7.75 16.31
C ALA A 429 -15.25 -6.99 16.90
N GLU A 430 -15.30 -6.93 18.21
CA GLU A 430 -16.22 -6.05 18.94
C GLU A 430 -16.17 -4.62 18.39
N HIS A 431 -14.98 -4.15 18.00
CA HIS A 431 -14.77 -2.87 17.32
C HIS A 431 -15.48 -2.83 15.94
N LEU A 432 -15.33 -3.86 15.08
CA LEU A 432 -16.01 -3.90 13.79
C LEU A 432 -17.51 -4.09 13.93
N LYS A 433 -17.97 -4.87 14.92
CA LYS A 433 -19.39 -5.01 15.22
C LYS A 433 -20.02 -3.67 15.59
N ASN A 434 -19.38 -2.93 16.51
CA ASN A 434 -19.85 -1.63 16.97
C ASN A 434 -19.76 -0.58 15.86
N PHE A 435 -18.69 -0.62 15.07
CA PHE A 435 -18.49 0.27 13.93
C PHE A 435 -19.50 0.05 12.79
N CYS A 436 -19.85 -1.22 12.50
CA CYS A 436 -20.75 -1.62 11.43
C CYS A 436 -22.20 -1.86 11.90
N ALA A 437 -22.53 -1.57 13.15
CA ALA A 437 -23.90 -1.61 13.64
C ALA A 437 -24.77 -0.56 12.91
N PRO A 438 -26.05 -0.86 12.65
CA PRO A 438 -26.96 0.16 12.10
C PRO A 438 -26.92 1.40 13.02
N ARG A 439 -26.60 2.54 12.45
CA ARG A 439 -26.73 3.82 13.16
C ARG A 439 -28.23 4.16 13.16
N ASN A 440 -28.85 4.10 14.36
CA ASN A 440 -30.23 4.56 14.56
C ASN A 440 -30.36 6.05 14.24
#